data_6bc6039a97ad7676c162000b5083356e
#
_entry.id   6bc6039a97ad7676c162000b5083356e
#
_cell.length_a   1.000
_cell.length_b   1.000
_cell.length_c   1.000
_cell.angle_alpha   90.00
_cell.angle_beta   90.00
_cell.angle_gamma   90.00
#
_symmetry.space_group_name_H-M   'P 1'
#
loop_
_entity.id
_entity.type
_entity.pdbx_description
1 polymer ?
#
loop_
_entity_poly.entity_id
_entity_poly.type
_entity_poly.pdbx_seq_one_letter_code
_entity_poly.pdbx_strand_id
1 'polypeptide(L)'
;MSTTITEVTECFEYFFSSLYRREFVKTLRLNEYSERELLPLVRCYLLGWFADHLLPEVKGALPGSTSGHGYIDFVIGGVAVEFAVRKPTAARSNLSATVNSTEVKKLMKYDGKALLVLFDFSDTPYTEKQIESFRSWPSLGRGNHRKSAFNVAYF
;
A
#
# COMPACT_ATOMS: atom_id res chain seq x y z
N MET A 1 2.83 -7.67 22.03
CA MET A 1 2.10 -6.41 21.76
C MET A 1 1.41 -6.52 20.40
N SER A 2 0.19 -6.01 20.29
CA SER A 2 -0.53 -6.01 18.99
C SER A 2 -0.10 -4.76 18.23
N THR A 3 0.45 -4.94 17.02
CA THR A 3 0.79 -3.84 16.12
C THR A 3 -0.47 -3.04 15.75
N THR A 4 -0.35 -1.72 15.74
CA THR A 4 -1.45 -0.82 15.38
C THR A 4 -1.32 -0.31 13.95
N ILE A 5 -2.43 0.13 13.35
CA ILE A 5 -2.39 0.81 12.03
C ILE A 5 -1.53 2.08 12.13
N THR A 6 -1.59 2.79 13.25
CA THR A 6 -0.80 4.00 13.50
C THR A 6 0.70 3.70 13.43
N GLU A 7 1.18 2.69 14.14
CA GLU A 7 2.60 2.30 14.11
C GLU A 7 3.06 1.91 12.70
N VAL A 8 2.23 1.19 11.95
CA VAL A 8 2.55 0.83 10.57
C VAL A 8 2.59 2.07 9.68
N THR A 9 1.63 2.98 9.84
CA THR A 9 1.59 4.25 9.08
C THR A 9 2.81 5.11 9.37
N GLU A 10 3.16 5.30 10.64
CA GLU A 10 4.36 6.05 11.05
C GLU A 10 5.65 5.45 10.49
N CYS A 11 5.74 4.12 10.49
CA CYS A 11 6.89 3.44 9.90
C CYS A 11 7.04 3.76 8.40
N PHE A 12 5.96 3.73 7.64
CA PHE A 12 5.98 4.11 6.23
C PHE A 12 6.26 5.61 6.02
N GLU A 13 5.75 6.47 6.88
CA GLU A 13 6.03 7.91 6.86
C GLU A 13 7.52 8.20 7.04
N TYR A 14 8.18 7.55 8.01
CA TYR A 14 9.62 7.67 8.20
C TYR A 14 10.41 7.17 6.99
N PHE A 15 9.99 6.05 6.41
CA PHE A 15 10.63 5.55 5.19
C PHE A 15 10.47 6.54 4.04
N PHE A 16 9.25 7.00 3.75
CA PHE A 16 8.97 7.97 2.70
C PHE A 16 9.79 9.25 2.88
N SER A 17 9.79 9.82 4.08
CA SER A 17 10.55 11.03 4.41
C SER A 17 12.04 10.85 4.19
N SER A 18 12.58 9.67 4.47
CA SER A 18 14.01 9.38 4.26
C SER A 18 14.40 9.38 2.79
N LEU A 19 13.48 9.07 1.87
CA LEU A 19 13.74 9.08 0.42
C LEU A 19 14.04 10.47 -0.12
N TYR A 20 13.62 11.52 0.58
CA TYR A 20 13.84 12.92 0.20
C TYR A 20 15.07 13.53 0.86
N ARG A 21 15.80 12.80 1.68
CA ARG A 21 17.06 13.31 2.22
C ARG A 21 18.03 13.63 1.09
N ARG A 22 18.67 14.80 1.20
CA ARG A 22 19.57 15.32 0.16
C ARG A 22 20.59 14.31 -0.34
N GLU A 23 21.13 13.52 0.54
CA GLU A 23 22.13 12.49 0.25
C GLU A 23 21.54 11.36 -0.61
N PHE A 24 20.33 10.91 -0.29
CA PHE A 24 19.67 9.85 -1.04
C PHE A 24 19.14 10.33 -2.39
N VAL A 25 18.58 11.54 -2.45
CA VAL A 25 18.12 12.12 -3.72
C VAL A 25 19.26 12.26 -4.71
N LYS A 26 20.45 12.68 -4.24
CA LYS A 26 21.61 12.86 -5.11
C LYS A 26 22.22 11.56 -5.61
N THR A 27 22.22 10.52 -4.80
CA THR A 27 22.99 9.30 -5.06
C THR A 27 22.13 8.17 -5.60
N LEU A 28 20.96 7.96 -5.03
CA LEU A 28 20.12 6.78 -5.30
C LEU A 28 18.85 7.10 -6.07
N ARG A 29 18.35 8.34 -6.03
CA ARG A 29 17.09 8.77 -6.70
C ARG A 29 15.92 7.83 -6.45
N LEU A 30 15.75 7.37 -5.20
CA LEU A 30 14.75 6.38 -4.84
C LEU A 30 13.31 6.87 -5.09
N ASN A 31 13.10 8.18 -5.09
CA ASN A 31 11.83 8.81 -5.45
C ASN A 31 11.46 8.67 -6.95
N GLU A 32 12.36 8.16 -7.79
CA GLU A 32 12.10 7.85 -9.19
C GLU A 32 11.77 6.36 -9.42
N TYR A 33 11.89 5.54 -8.38
CA TYR A 33 11.67 4.11 -8.46
C TYR A 33 10.19 3.75 -8.59
N SER A 34 9.93 2.70 -9.35
CA SER A 34 8.61 2.07 -9.40
C SER A 34 8.32 1.29 -8.13
N GLU A 35 7.06 0.92 -7.93
CA GLU A 35 6.65 0.01 -6.86
C GLU A 35 7.52 -1.25 -6.83
N ARG A 36 7.71 -1.90 -7.98
CA ARG A 36 8.51 -3.12 -8.10
C ARG A 36 9.96 -2.93 -7.67
N GLU A 37 10.54 -1.78 -7.94
CA GLU A 37 11.92 -1.45 -7.55
C GLU A 37 12.03 -1.09 -6.07
N LEU A 38 11.01 -0.42 -5.51
CA LEU A 38 10.99 -0.05 -4.10
C LEU A 38 10.62 -1.21 -3.18
N LEU A 39 9.79 -2.13 -3.63
CA LEU A 39 9.24 -3.20 -2.79
C LEU A 39 10.30 -4.01 -2.04
N PRO A 40 11.45 -4.41 -2.64
CA PRO A 40 12.51 -5.08 -1.90
C PRO A 40 13.13 -4.21 -0.80
N LEU A 41 13.28 -2.91 -1.03
CA LEU A 41 13.82 -1.96 -0.04
C LEU A 41 12.84 -1.75 1.11
N VAL A 42 11.55 -1.59 0.78
CA VAL A 42 10.48 -1.51 1.77
C VAL A 42 10.45 -2.77 2.62
N ARG A 43 10.57 -3.93 2.01
CA ARG A 43 10.61 -5.24 2.71
C ARG A 43 11.77 -5.30 3.70
N CYS A 44 12.98 -4.94 3.26
CA CYS A 44 14.16 -4.92 4.15
C CYS A 44 13.99 -3.93 5.31
N TYR A 45 13.44 -2.75 5.02
CA TYR A 45 13.19 -1.73 6.03
C TYR A 45 12.15 -2.20 7.06
N LEU A 46 11.02 -2.74 6.60
CA LEU A 46 9.98 -3.28 7.47
C LEU A 46 10.48 -4.47 8.30
N LEU A 47 11.31 -5.33 7.72
CA LEU A 47 11.93 -6.44 8.44
C LEU A 47 12.83 -5.94 9.57
N GLY A 48 13.59 -4.88 9.34
CA GLY A 48 14.42 -4.24 10.37
C GLY A 48 13.59 -3.57 11.48
N TRP A 49 12.39 -3.09 11.16
CA TRP A 49 11.52 -2.42 12.13
C TRP A 49 10.64 -3.39 12.92
N PHE A 50 10.00 -4.35 12.24
CA PHE A 50 8.98 -5.23 12.81
C PHE A 50 9.47 -6.66 13.07
N ALA A 51 10.64 -7.03 12.59
CA ALA A 51 11.25 -8.35 12.76
C ALA A 51 10.28 -9.50 12.40
N ASP A 52 10.03 -10.41 13.32
CA ASP A 52 9.17 -11.57 13.15
C ASP A 52 7.66 -11.26 13.08
N HIS A 53 7.27 -10.01 13.35
CA HIS A 53 5.89 -9.56 13.13
C HIS A 53 5.57 -9.30 11.65
N LEU A 54 6.56 -9.27 10.76
CA LEU A 54 6.41 -9.08 9.33
C LEU A 54 6.25 -10.40 8.60
N LEU A 55 5.14 -10.55 7.89
CA LEU A 55 4.89 -11.64 6.95
C LEU A 55 4.72 -11.06 5.54
N PRO A 56 5.68 -11.24 4.62
CA PRO A 56 5.57 -10.76 3.25
C PRO A 56 4.77 -11.74 2.38
N GLU A 57 4.08 -11.23 1.40
CA GLU A 57 3.36 -11.98 0.37
C GLU A 57 2.39 -13.03 0.94
N VAL A 58 1.53 -12.59 1.87
CA VAL A 58 0.55 -13.48 2.49
C VAL A 58 -0.62 -13.73 1.55
N LYS A 59 -0.97 -15.00 1.39
CA LYS A 59 -2.10 -15.40 0.55
C LYS A 59 -3.42 -14.86 1.12
N GLY A 60 -4.13 -14.08 0.32
CA GLY A 60 -5.40 -13.45 0.68
C GLY A 60 -6.53 -13.79 -0.29
N ALA A 61 -7.76 -13.61 0.15
CA ALA A 61 -8.93 -13.78 -0.71
C ALA A 61 -8.98 -12.67 -1.78
N LEU A 62 -9.11 -13.06 -3.05
CA LEU A 62 -9.24 -12.14 -4.18
C LEU A 62 -10.50 -12.46 -4.97
N PRO A 63 -11.59 -11.67 -4.79
CA PRO A 63 -12.82 -11.86 -5.53
C PRO A 63 -12.63 -11.70 -7.04
N GLY A 64 -13.21 -12.61 -7.81
CA GLY A 64 -13.18 -12.55 -9.27
C GLY A 64 -11.92 -13.13 -9.92
N SER A 65 -10.97 -13.65 -9.17
CA SER A 65 -9.87 -14.45 -9.73
C SER A 65 -10.29 -15.91 -9.88
N THR A 66 -9.70 -16.61 -10.85
CA THR A 66 -9.96 -18.04 -11.09
C THR A 66 -9.57 -18.91 -9.90
N SER A 67 -8.55 -18.51 -9.17
CA SER A 67 -8.08 -19.22 -7.96
C SER A 67 -8.81 -18.74 -6.68
N GLY A 68 -9.54 -17.61 -6.73
CA GLY A 68 -10.15 -16.96 -5.59
C GLY A 68 -9.15 -16.32 -4.61
N HIS A 69 -7.86 -16.32 -4.95
CA HIS A 69 -6.79 -15.88 -4.07
C HIS A 69 -5.79 -14.97 -4.79
N GLY A 70 -5.23 -14.04 -4.05
CA GLY A 70 -4.09 -13.20 -4.43
C GLY A 70 -3.10 -13.13 -3.26
N TYR A 71 -2.04 -12.35 -3.43
CA TYR A 71 -1.07 -12.12 -2.36
C TYR A 71 -1.22 -10.70 -1.84
N ILE A 72 -1.23 -10.55 -0.52
CA ILE A 72 -1.13 -9.27 0.18
C ILE A 72 0.37 -9.00 0.34
N ASP A 73 0.80 -7.79 0.03
CA ASP A 73 2.23 -7.44 0.04
C ASP A 73 2.88 -7.70 1.40
N PHE A 74 2.20 -7.29 2.49
CA PHE A 74 2.66 -7.50 3.85
C PHE A 74 1.50 -7.75 4.81
N VAL A 75 1.73 -8.58 5.82
CA VAL A 75 0.92 -8.60 7.04
C VAL A 75 1.85 -8.33 8.21
N ILE A 76 1.60 -7.24 8.92
CA ILE A 76 2.46 -6.75 10.00
C ILE A 76 1.68 -6.80 11.31
N GLY A 77 1.98 -7.77 12.18
CA GLY A 77 1.30 -7.93 13.45
C GLY A 77 -0.24 -8.00 13.34
N GLY A 78 -0.74 -8.62 12.25
CA GLY A 78 -2.16 -8.73 11.95
C GLY A 78 -2.76 -7.56 11.15
N VAL A 79 -1.96 -6.56 10.77
CA VAL A 79 -2.37 -5.48 9.86
C VAL A 79 -1.98 -5.85 8.42
N ALA A 80 -2.97 -6.04 7.55
CA ALA A 80 -2.73 -6.25 6.12
C ALA A 80 -2.36 -4.95 5.43
N VAL A 81 -1.32 -4.95 4.62
CA VAL A 81 -0.81 -3.77 3.92
C VAL A 81 -0.65 -4.07 2.44
N GLU A 82 -1.23 -3.24 1.61
CA GLU A 82 -0.94 -3.15 0.19
C GLU A 82 -0.19 -1.84 -0.07
N PHE A 83 0.79 -1.89 -0.95
CA PHE A 83 1.69 -0.79 -1.25
C PHE A 83 1.61 -0.42 -2.73
N ALA A 84 1.53 0.86 -3.04
CA ALA A 84 1.52 1.35 -4.40
C ALA A 84 2.29 2.67 -4.55
N VAL A 85 2.85 2.89 -5.73
CA VAL A 85 3.72 4.03 -6.05
C VAL A 85 3.24 4.74 -7.30
N ARG A 86 3.24 6.08 -7.24
CA ARG A 86 3.07 6.96 -8.40
C ARG A 86 4.40 7.65 -8.69
N LYS A 87 4.94 7.43 -9.88
CA LYS A 87 6.22 8.02 -10.32
C LYS A 87 6.05 9.47 -10.76
N PRO A 88 7.11 10.29 -10.69
CA PRO A 88 7.05 11.70 -11.11
C PRO A 88 6.70 11.86 -12.60
N THR A 89 7.21 10.98 -13.45
CA THR A 89 7.17 11.14 -14.91
C THR A 89 6.16 10.25 -15.62
N ALA A 90 5.43 9.42 -14.89
CA ALA A 90 4.60 8.42 -15.53
C ALA A 90 3.17 8.91 -15.74
N ALA A 91 2.87 9.35 -16.95
CA ALA A 91 1.50 9.57 -17.43
C ALA A 91 0.59 8.31 -17.27
N ARG A 92 1.16 7.15 -16.97
CA ARG A 92 0.45 5.85 -16.90
C ARG A 92 0.49 5.16 -15.54
N SER A 93 1.29 5.59 -14.57
CA SER A 93 1.26 5.05 -13.22
C SER A 93 0.37 5.91 -12.33
N ASN A 94 -0.89 5.96 -12.67
CA ASN A 94 -1.85 6.68 -11.85
C ASN A 94 -2.26 5.80 -10.68
N LEU A 95 -2.02 6.29 -9.48
CA LEU A 95 -2.73 5.76 -8.32
C LEU A 95 -4.21 6.14 -8.49
N SER A 96 -5.07 5.17 -8.44
CA SER A 96 -6.51 5.40 -8.39
C SER A 96 -7.21 4.17 -7.87
N ALA A 97 -8.40 4.33 -7.34
CA ALA A 97 -9.18 3.21 -6.91
C ALA A 97 -9.44 2.21 -8.08
N THR A 98 -9.50 2.66 -9.33
CA THR A 98 -9.65 1.82 -10.52
C THR A 98 -8.38 1.04 -10.83
N VAL A 99 -7.24 1.72 -10.85
CA VAL A 99 -5.94 1.11 -11.14
C VAL A 99 -5.56 0.12 -10.03
N ASN A 100 -5.79 0.51 -8.77
CA ASN A 100 -5.48 -0.31 -7.60
C ASN A 100 -6.66 -1.17 -7.13
N SER A 101 -7.57 -1.51 -8.04
CA SER A 101 -8.77 -2.27 -7.67
C SER A 101 -8.47 -3.64 -7.07
N THR A 102 -7.40 -4.27 -7.52
CA THR A 102 -6.97 -5.58 -7.01
C THR A 102 -6.51 -5.47 -5.56
N GLU A 103 -5.67 -4.48 -5.26
CA GLU A 103 -5.17 -4.20 -3.90
C GLU A 103 -6.34 -3.84 -2.97
N VAL A 104 -7.20 -2.92 -3.40
CA VAL A 104 -8.41 -2.53 -2.65
C VAL A 104 -9.31 -3.74 -2.36
N LYS A 105 -9.54 -4.60 -3.35
CA LYS A 105 -10.36 -5.82 -3.17
C LYS A 105 -9.75 -6.78 -2.14
N LYS A 106 -8.45 -6.97 -2.16
CA LYS A 106 -7.74 -7.81 -1.18
C LYS A 106 -7.91 -7.26 0.23
N LEU A 107 -7.70 -5.96 0.41
CA LEU A 107 -7.85 -5.30 1.71
C LEU A 107 -9.28 -5.37 2.24
N MET A 108 -10.28 -5.17 1.38
CA MET A 108 -11.69 -5.25 1.78
C MET A 108 -12.14 -6.66 2.16
N LYS A 109 -11.44 -7.69 1.71
CA LYS A 109 -11.71 -9.10 2.04
C LYS A 109 -10.89 -9.61 3.21
N TYR A 110 -9.87 -8.88 3.62
CA TYR A 110 -9.07 -9.27 4.76
C TYR A 110 -9.89 -9.21 6.05
N ASP A 111 -9.81 -10.27 6.84
CA ASP A 111 -10.50 -10.34 8.12
C ASP A 111 -9.61 -9.77 9.22
N GLY A 112 -9.58 -8.46 9.35
CA GLY A 112 -8.76 -7.76 10.32
C GLY A 112 -8.52 -6.30 9.92
N LYS A 113 -7.50 -5.69 10.53
CA LYS A 113 -7.07 -4.34 10.20
C LYS A 113 -6.37 -4.33 8.86
N ALA A 114 -6.63 -3.32 8.04
CA ALA A 114 -6.04 -3.20 6.71
C ALA A 114 -5.65 -1.76 6.39
N LEU A 115 -4.57 -1.60 5.64
CA LEU A 115 -3.96 -0.32 5.27
C LEU A 115 -3.52 -0.35 3.81
N LEU A 116 -3.97 0.63 3.04
CA LEU A 116 -3.43 0.94 1.72
C LEU A 116 -2.39 2.05 1.86
N VAL A 117 -1.15 1.79 1.47
CA VAL A 117 -0.06 2.78 1.50
C VAL A 117 0.20 3.26 0.08
N LEU A 118 0.11 4.56 -0.13
CA LEU A 118 0.30 5.21 -1.42
C LEU A 118 1.46 6.19 -1.35
N PHE A 119 2.54 5.92 -2.08
CA PHE A 119 3.64 6.86 -2.26
C PHE A 119 3.44 7.64 -3.56
N ASP A 120 3.26 8.94 -3.44
CA ASP A 120 3.11 9.84 -4.59
C ASP A 120 4.34 10.73 -4.76
N PHE A 121 5.16 10.39 -5.74
CA PHE A 121 6.34 11.17 -6.11
C PHE A 121 6.07 12.19 -7.21
N SER A 122 4.81 12.36 -7.61
CA SER A 122 4.46 13.29 -8.69
C SER A 122 4.42 14.75 -8.22
N ASP A 123 4.52 15.67 -9.17
CA ASP A 123 4.38 17.12 -8.91
C ASP A 123 2.92 17.56 -8.75
N THR A 124 1.97 16.63 -8.88
CA THR A 124 0.53 16.90 -8.78
C THR A 124 -0.09 16.03 -7.71
N PRO A 125 0.06 16.38 -6.41
CA PRO A 125 -0.48 15.60 -5.31
C PRO A 125 -2.00 15.47 -5.39
N TYR A 126 -2.52 14.37 -4.89
CA TYR A 126 -3.95 14.14 -4.84
C TYR A 126 -4.65 15.04 -3.83
N THR A 127 -5.86 15.41 -4.17
CA THR A 127 -6.79 16.07 -3.25
C THR A 127 -7.36 15.04 -2.25
N GLU A 128 -7.83 15.51 -1.11
CA GLU A 128 -8.50 14.66 -0.12
C GLU A 128 -9.65 13.85 -0.73
N LYS A 129 -10.42 14.45 -1.65
CA LYS A 129 -11.50 13.77 -2.36
C LYS A 129 -11.01 12.59 -3.20
N GLN A 130 -9.87 12.73 -3.85
CA GLN A 130 -9.26 11.65 -4.63
C GLN A 130 -8.75 10.52 -3.72
N ILE A 131 -8.13 10.88 -2.59
CA ILE A 131 -7.67 9.91 -1.59
C ILE A 131 -8.86 9.16 -0.98
N GLU A 132 -9.92 9.87 -0.64
CA GLU A 132 -11.14 9.27 -0.08
C GLU A 132 -11.84 8.33 -1.08
N SER A 133 -11.65 8.53 -2.39
CA SER A 133 -12.22 7.64 -3.40
C SER A 133 -11.74 6.20 -3.28
N PHE A 134 -10.56 5.95 -2.71
CA PHE A 134 -10.08 4.59 -2.43
C PHE A 134 -10.91 3.88 -1.37
N ARG A 135 -11.40 4.61 -0.36
CA ARG A 135 -12.23 4.08 0.72
C ARG A 135 -13.68 3.87 0.30
N SER A 136 -14.17 4.77 -0.53
CA SER A 136 -15.58 4.78 -0.96
C SER A 136 -15.83 3.97 -2.22
N TRP A 137 -14.89 3.16 -2.68
CA TRP A 137 -15.05 2.35 -3.87
C TRP A 137 -16.27 1.44 -3.77
N PRO A 138 -17.38 1.77 -4.46
CA PRO A 138 -18.67 1.13 -4.22
C PRO A 138 -18.84 -0.18 -4.99
N SER A 139 -18.01 -0.45 -5.99
CA SER A 139 -18.31 -1.46 -6.98
C SER A 139 -17.21 -2.48 -7.12
N LEU A 140 -17.13 -3.35 -6.13
CA LEU A 140 -16.24 -4.52 -6.20
C LEU A 140 -16.82 -5.67 -7.04
N GLY A 141 -17.77 -5.39 -7.91
CA GLY A 141 -18.48 -6.38 -8.68
C GLY A 141 -19.63 -7.04 -7.92
N ARG A 142 -20.36 -7.91 -8.59
CA ARG A 142 -21.46 -8.67 -8.00
C ARG A 142 -20.89 -9.78 -7.10
N GLY A 143 -21.30 -9.82 -5.87
CA GLY A 143 -20.94 -10.88 -4.93
C GLY A 143 -21.05 -10.43 -3.47
N ASN A 144 -21.02 -11.40 -2.56
CA ASN A 144 -21.03 -11.17 -1.12
C ASN A 144 -19.68 -10.59 -0.68
N HIS A 145 -19.52 -9.29 -0.82
CA HIS A 145 -18.33 -8.59 -0.36
C HIS A 145 -18.53 -8.15 1.09
N ARG A 146 -17.72 -8.66 1.97
CA ARG A 146 -17.56 -8.07 3.30
C ARG A 146 -16.91 -6.70 3.09
N LYS A 147 -17.65 -5.64 3.37
CA LYS A 147 -17.09 -4.30 3.42
C LYS A 147 -16.28 -4.16 4.71
N SER A 148 -15.05 -4.62 4.70
CA SER A 148 -14.12 -4.28 5.76
C SER A 148 -13.62 -2.86 5.48
N ALA A 149 -13.78 -1.98 6.46
CA ALA A 149 -13.15 -0.68 6.40
C ALA A 149 -11.62 -0.87 6.40
N PHE A 150 -10.92 -0.18 5.52
CA PHE A 150 -9.48 -0.11 5.54
C PHE A 150 -9.04 1.36 5.57
N ASN A 151 -7.86 1.61 6.10
CA ASN A 151 -7.28 2.94 6.13
C ASN A 151 -6.43 3.17 4.89
N VAL A 152 -6.29 4.44 4.52
CA VAL A 152 -5.39 4.88 3.45
C VAL A 152 -4.35 5.81 4.06
N ALA A 153 -3.08 5.48 3.85
CA ALA A 153 -1.94 6.35 4.13
C ALA A 153 -1.39 6.86 2.80
N TYR A 154 -1.37 8.15 2.64
CA TYR A 154 -0.90 8.83 1.43
C TYR A 154 0.23 9.78 1.79
N PHE A 155 1.36 9.66 1.09
CA PHE A 155 2.56 10.43 1.32
C PHE A 155 3.08 11.05 0.03
#